data_edc4f16e25a0d586f5fbb63831826559
#
_entry.id   edc4f16e25a0d586f5fbb63831826559
#
_cell.length_a   1.000
_cell.length_b   1.000
_cell.length_c   1.000
_cell.angle_alpha   90.00
_cell.angle_beta   90.00
_cell.angle_gamma   90.00
#
_symmetry.space_group_name_H-M   'P 1'
#
loop_
_entity.id
_entity.type
_entity.pdbx_description
1 polymer ?
#
loop_
_entity_poly.entity_id
_entity_poly.type
_entity_poly.pdbx_seq_one_letter_code
_entity_poly.pdbx_strand_id
1 'polypeptide(L)'
;MSPNAALALVEETPATERVVTVDSDLLGPLTVPARGIFTFPAGMFGFPECRRFALVSAGRDGLFWLQSLEHATLAFLLADPFHFFPTYTVELSAGDRTELAVTEASDVAVLCVVTLPRRRDEAPTANLQGPVALSFRSGLGRQLALPESTWGTRRTLDLGRADAD
;
A
#
# COMPACT_ATOMS: atom_id res chain seq x y z
N MET A 1 4.44 7.51 -18.43
CA MET A 1 3.44 6.89 -17.55
C MET A 1 3.83 7.16 -16.10
N SER A 2 2.89 7.62 -15.31
CA SER A 2 3.15 7.91 -13.90
C SER A 2 3.31 6.60 -13.11
N PRO A 3 4.32 6.49 -12.22
CA PRO A 3 4.36 5.36 -11.29
C PRO A 3 3.08 5.31 -10.47
N ASN A 4 2.62 4.13 -10.15
CA ASN A 4 1.40 3.92 -9.36
C ASN A 4 0.10 4.40 -10.04
N ALA A 5 0.11 4.53 -11.37
CA ALA A 5 -1.10 4.93 -12.09
C ALA A 5 -2.28 3.99 -11.80
N ALA A 6 -2.01 2.71 -11.53
CA ALA A 6 -3.04 1.73 -11.23
C ALA A 6 -3.81 2.05 -9.93
N LEU A 7 -3.26 2.89 -9.04
CA LEU A 7 -3.95 3.27 -7.81
C LEU A 7 -5.25 4.03 -8.08
N ALA A 8 -5.41 4.62 -9.25
CA ALA A 8 -6.66 5.28 -9.62
C ALA A 8 -7.84 4.30 -9.59
N LEU A 9 -7.59 3.01 -9.78
CA LEU A 9 -8.63 1.99 -9.74
C LEU A 9 -9.25 1.83 -8.34
N VAL A 10 -8.52 2.20 -7.30
CA VAL A 10 -9.01 2.11 -5.92
C VAL A 10 -10.09 3.13 -5.64
N GLU A 11 -10.03 4.29 -6.29
CA GLU A 11 -10.95 5.39 -6.07
C GLU A 11 -12.21 5.30 -6.93
N GLU A 12 -12.21 4.41 -7.92
CA GLU A 12 -13.36 4.22 -8.80
C GLU A 12 -14.11 2.94 -8.44
N THR A 13 -15.42 3.05 -8.26
CA THR A 13 -16.27 1.89 -8.02
C THR A 13 -17.34 1.84 -9.09
N PRO A 14 -17.11 1.08 -10.19
CA PRO A 14 -18.15 0.91 -11.21
C PRO A 14 -19.39 0.25 -10.60
N ALA A 15 -20.57 0.70 -11.04
CA ALA A 15 -21.83 0.22 -10.50
C ALA A 15 -22.05 -1.29 -10.70
N THR A 16 -21.37 -1.88 -11.67
CA THR A 16 -21.51 -3.30 -12.01
C THR A 16 -20.47 -4.19 -11.35
N GLU A 17 -19.52 -3.59 -10.60
CA GLU A 17 -18.45 -4.37 -10.01
C GLU A 17 -18.90 -5.10 -8.75
N ARG A 18 -18.39 -6.34 -8.58
CA ARG A 18 -18.58 -7.09 -7.34
C ARG A 18 -17.92 -6.33 -6.19
N VAL A 19 -18.62 -6.25 -5.06
CA VAL A 19 -18.12 -5.62 -3.86
C VAL A 19 -18.02 -6.64 -2.73
N VAL A 20 -17.12 -6.33 -1.79
CA VAL A 20 -16.89 -7.15 -0.60
C VAL A 20 -17.08 -6.26 0.61
N THR A 21 -17.81 -6.74 1.61
CA THR A 21 -17.95 -6.04 2.87
C THR A 21 -16.80 -6.45 3.79
N VAL A 22 -16.08 -5.47 4.33
CA VAL A 22 -14.92 -5.68 5.18
C VAL A 22 -15.14 -4.97 6.50
N ASP A 23 -14.94 -5.68 7.59
CA ASP A 23 -15.04 -5.10 8.94
C ASP A 23 -13.72 -4.46 9.33
N SER A 24 -13.79 -3.25 9.87
CA SER A 24 -12.61 -2.53 10.35
C SER A 24 -12.95 -1.82 11.65
N ASP A 25 -12.17 -2.05 12.68
CA ASP A 25 -12.36 -1.34 13.96
C ASP A 25 -11.97 0.13 13.83
N LEU A 26 -11.00 0.41 12.97
CA LEU A 26 -10.52 1.77 12.77
C LEU A 26 -11.45 2.58 11.85
N LEU A 27 -11.92 1.96 10.75
CA LEU A 27 -12.61 2.66 9.67
C LEU A 27 -14.12 2.40 9.64
N GLY A 28 -14.60 1.49 10.48
CA GLY A 28 -15.98 1.03 10.43
C GLY A 28 -16.21 0.05 9.28
N PRO A 29 -17.46 -0.35 9.04
CA PRO A 29 -17.75 -1.25 7.94
C PRO A 29 -17.39 -0.63 6.61
N LEU A 30 -16.69 -1.38 5.77
CA LEU A 30 -16.24 -0.93 4.46
C LEU A 30 -16.89 -1.76 3.36
N THR A 31 -17.27 -1.09 2.26
CA THR A 31 -17.67 -1.77 1.03
C THR A 31 -16.56 -1.53 0.01
N VAL A 32 -15.88 -2.59 -0.39
CA VAL A 32 -14.68 -2.51 -1.21
C VAL A 32 -14.89 -3.27 -2.51
N PRO A 33 -14.52 -2.69 -3.68
CA PRO A 33 -14.57 -3.44 -4.93
C PRO A 33 -13.67 -4.67 -4.84
N ALA A 34 -14.07 -5.76 -5.47
CA ALA A 34 -13.27 -7.01 -5.44
C ALA A 34 -11.84 -6.78 -5.92
N ARG A 35 -11.63 -5.88 -6.86
CA ARG A 35 -10.29 -5.54 -7.36
C ARG A 35 -9.43 -4.80 -6.34
N GLY A 36 -10.02 -4.32 -5.25
CA GLY A 36 -9.29 -3.70 -4.13
C GLY A 36 -8.89 -4.69 -3.05
N ILE A 37 -9.15 -5.99 -3.24
CA ILE A 37 -8.76 -7.04 -2.31
C ILE A 37 -7.52 -7.75 -2.86
N PHE A 38 -6.50 -7.86 -2.01
CA PHE A 38 -5.22 -8.46 -2.40
C PHE A 38 -4.89 -9.63 -1.51
N THR A 39 -4.32 -10.68 -2.12
CA THR A 39 -3.83 -11.85 -1.40
C THR A 39 -2.32 -11.75 -1.27
N PHE A 40 -1.84 -11.89 -0.04
CA PHE A 40 -0.42 -11.86 0.29
C PHE A 40 0.01 -13.27 0.72
N PRO A 41 0.51 -14.10 -0.20
CA PRO A 41 0.88 -15.48 0.15
C PRO A 41 1.89 -15.59 1.28
N ALA A 42 2.77 -14.59 1.41
CA ALA A 42 3.78 -14.55 2.48
C ALA A 42 3.36 -13.64 3.65
N GLY A 43 2.17 -13.02 3.58
CA GLY A 43 1.75 -12.04 4.59
C GLY A 43 2.57 -10.75 4.53
N MET A 44 2.50 -9.97 5.60
CA MET A 44 3.29 -8.77 5.79
C MET A 44 4.41 -9.06 6.80
N PHE A 45 5.50 -8.29 6.74
CA PHE A 45 6.59 -8.44 7.71
C PHE A 45 6.04 -8.27 9.12
N GLY A 46 6.27 -9.27 9.97
CA GLY A 46 5.72 -9.31 11.32
C GLY A 46 4.34 -9.93 11.41
N PHE A 47 3.66 -10.15 10.28
CA PHE A 47 2.30 -10.70 10.24
C PHE A 47 2.17 -11.74 9.11
N PRO A 48 2.93 -12.83 9.18
CA PRO A 48 2.93 -13.81 8.09
C PRO A 48 1.63 -14.58 7.95
N GLU A 49 0.79 -14.60 8.97
CA GLU A 49 -0.51 -15.27 8.96
C GLU A 49 -1.62 -14.43 8.33
N CYS A 50 -1.40 -13.12 8.17
CA CYS A 50 -2.39 -12.23 7.57
C CYS A 50 -2.20 -12.23 6.06
N ARG A 51 -3.15 -12.82 5.35
CA ARG A 51 -3.00 -13.08 3.92
C ARG A 51 -3.92 -12.33 2.99
N ARG A 52 -4.98 -11.71 3.51
CA ARG A 52 -5.90 -10.96 2.67
C ARG A 52 -6.10 -9.56 3.23
N PHE A 53 -6.02 -8.58 2.35
CA PHE A 53 -6.12 -7.19 2.71
C PHE A 53 -6.97 -6.42 1.70
N ALA A 54 -7.66 -5.40 2.19
CA ALA A 54 -8.38 -4.45 1.35
C ALA A 54 -7.60 -3.14 1.30
N LEU A 55 -7.41 -2.61 0.10
CA LEU A 55 -6.79 -1.31 -0.09
C LEU A 55 -7.87 -0.26 -0.30
N VAL A 56 -7.90 0.75 0.55
CA VAL A 56 -8.89 1.84 0.46
C VAL A 56 -8.19 3.18 0.59
N SER A 57 -8.76 4.21 -0.05
CA SER A 57 -8.22 5.56 0.08
C SER A 57 -8.38 6.05 1.51
N ALA A 58 -7.36 6.77 2.00
CA ALA A 58 -7.41 7.39 3.32
C ALA A 58 -8.04 8.79 3.30
N GLY A 59 -8.59 9.18 2.14
CA GLY A 59 -9.23 10.49 2.02
C GLY A 59 -8.24 11.64 1.81
N ARG A 60 -7.01 11.33 1.52
CA ARG A 60 -5.91 12.28 1.33
C ARG A 60 -5.04 11.81 0.19
N ASP A 61 -4.58 12.73 -0.65
CA ASP A 61 -3.74 12.37 -1.79
C ASP A 61 -2.48 11.63 -1.34
N GLY A 62 -2.25 10.48 -1.96
CA GLY A 62 -1.06 9.67 -1.69
C GLY A 62 -1.13 8.80 -0.46
N LEU A 63 -2.26 8.78 0.27
CA LEU A 63 -2.41 7.95 1.46
C LEU A 63 -3.53 6.93 1.32
N PHE A 64 -3.25 5.72 1.79
CA PHE A 64 -4.18 4.59 1.69
C PHE A 64 -4.14 3.77 2.98
N TRP A 65 -5.23 3.05 3.25
CA TRP A 65 -5.28 2.05 4.30
C TRP A 65 -5.25 0.67 3.70
N LEU A 66 -4.46 -0.20 4.27
CA LEU A 66 -4.43 -1.62 3.94
C LEU A 66 -5.02 -2.37 5.12
N GLN A 67 -6.30 -2.71 5.01
CA GLN A 67 -7.06 -3.33 6.10
C GLN A 67 -7.04 -4.85 5.99
N SER A 68 -6.64 -5.52 7.07
CA SER A 68 -6.70 -6.98 7.14
C SER A 68 -8.13 -7.48 7.11
N LEU A 69 -8.39 -8.54 6.34
CA LEU A 69 -9.68 -9.23 6.36
C LEU A 69 -9.76 -10.25 7.49
N GLU A 70 -8.62 -10.73 7.98
CA GLU A 70 -8.57 -11.70 9.08
C GLU A 70 -8.69 -11.04 10.46
N HIS A 71 -8.18 -9.81 10.58
CA HIS A 71 -8.16 -9.10 11.87
C HIS A 71 -8.68 -7.68 11.68
N ALA A 72 -9.89 -7.42 12.16
CA ALA A 72 -10.52 -6.11 12.06
C ALA A 72 -9.73 -5.00 12.75
N THR A 73 -8.88 -5.36 13.72
CA THR A 73 -8.04 -4.41 14.45
C THR A 73 -6.74 -4.05 13.73
N LEU A 74 -6.41 -4.74 12.62
CA LEU A 74 -5.13 -4.55 11.95
C LEU A 74 -5.31 -3.81 10.63
N ALA A 75 -4.74 -2.62 10.55
CA ALA A 75 -4.68 -1.82 9.33
C ALA A 75 -3.33 -1.13 9.26
N PHE A 76 -2.74 -1.10 8.07
CA PHE A 76 -1.49 -0.38 7.82
C PHE A 76 -1.79 0.90 7.05
N LEU A 77 -1.21 2.00 7.50
CA LEU A 77 -1.24 3.24 6.71
C LEU A 77 -0.13 3.16 5.68
N LEU A 78 -0.48 3.34 4.41
CA LEU A 78 0.46 3.29 3.31
C LEU A 78 0.52 4.63 2.61
N ALA A 79 1.71 5.00 2.14
CA ALA A 79 1.91 6.22 1.36
C ALA A 79 2.44 5.87 -0.02
N ASP A 80 2.01 6.64 -1.01
CA ASP A 80 2.58 6.59 -2.36
C ASP A 80 3.96 7.25 -2.30
N PRO A 81 5.05 6.50 -2.37
CA PRO A 81 6.38 7.06 -2.18
C PRO A 81 6.76 8.04 -3.29
N PHE A 82 6.20 7.87 -4.49
CA PHE A 82 6.51 8.76 -5.60
C PHE A 82 5.85 10.12 -5.45
N HIS A 83 4.77 10.19 -4.67
CA HIS A 83 4.10 11.44 -4.34
C HIS A 83 4.90 12.26 -3.32
N PHE A 84 5.42 11.60 -2.26
CA PHE A 84 6.12 12.26 -1.17
C PHE A 84 7.63 12.35 -1.37
N PHE A 85 8.21 11.46 -2.16
CA PHE A 85 9.65 11.39 -2.44
C PHE A 85 9.84 11.29 -3.95
N PRO A 86 9.79 12.43 -4.66
CA PRO A 86 9.77 12.42 -6.15
C PRO A 86 10.96 11.74 -6.81
N THR A 87 12.09 11.60 -6.10
CA THR A 87 13.28 10.95 -6.64
C THR A 87 13.36 9.46 -6.29
N TYR A 88 12.37 8.95 -5.55
CA TYR A 88 12.35 7.54 -5.17
C TYR A 88 12.23 6.64 -6.38
N THR A 89 13.04 5.59 -6.44
CA THR A 89 12.98 4.59 -7.48
C THR A 89 12.99 3.20 -6.85
N VAL A 90 12.32 2.27 -7.48
CA VAL A 90 12.30 0.88 -7.05
C VAL A 90 12.20 0.00 -8.29
N GLU A 91 12.95 -1.09 -8.28
CA GLU A 91 12.87 -2.09 -9.34
C GLU A 91 12.43 -3.41 -8.73
N LEU A 92 11.51 -4.09 -9.42
CA LEU A 92 11.09 -5.41 -9.04
C LEU A 92 12.11 -6.41 -9.54
N SER A 93 12.60 -7.28 -8.66
CA SER A 93 13.47 -8.36 -9.06
C SER A 93 12.69 -9.38 -9.91
N ALA A 94 13.41 -10.26 -10.60
CA ALA A 94 12.76 -11.34 -11.35
C ALA A 94 11.95 -12.23 -10.41
N GLY A 95 12.45 -12.49 -9.21
CA GLY A 95 11.71 -13.24 -8.19
C GLY A 95 10.44 -12.56 -7.74
N ASP A 96 10.49 -11.23 -7.52
CA ASP A 96 9.31 -10.48 -7.13
C ASP A 96 8.27 -10.49 -8.23
N ARG A 97 8.67 -10.36 -9.48
CA ARG A 97 7.74 -10.43 -10.62
C ARG A 97 7.06 -11.79 -10.71
N THR A 98 7.83 -12.84 -10.47
CA THR A 98 7.27 -14.20 -10.47
C THR A 98 6.27 -14.40 -9.35
N GLU A 99 6.61 -13.95 -8.13
CA GLU A 99 5.73 -14.09 -6.97
C GLU A 99 4.44 -13.27 -7.13
N LEU A 100 4.51 -12.14 -7.82
CA LEU A 100 3.35 -11.29 -8.08
C LEU A 100 2.61 -11.68 -9.36
N ALA A 101 3.13 -12.62 -10.12
CA ALA A 101 2.59 -13.03 -11.42
C ALA A 101 2.42 -11.84 -12.36
N VAL A 102 3.47 -11.01 -12.46
CA VAL A 102 3.44 -9.75 -13.20
C VAL A 102 4.37 -9.81 -14.40
N THR A 103 3.88 -9.36 -15.55
CA THR A 103 4.69 -9.19 -16.76
C THR A 103 4.97 -7.72 -17.06
N GLU A 104 4.05 -6.84 -16.66
CA GLU A 104 4.18 -5.40 -16.94
C GLU A 104 4.19 -4.57 -15.66
N ALA A 105 5.19 -3.68 -15.54
CA ALA A 105 5.34 -2.82 -14.38
C ALA A 105 4.13 -1.91 -14.16
N SER A 106 3.41 -1.54 -15.22
CA SER A 106 2.23 -0.68 -15.12
C SER A 106 1.07 -1.33 -14.37
N ASP A 107 1.08 -2.64 -14.19
CA ASP A 107 0.06 -3.35 -13.43
C ASP A 107 0.32 -3.35 -11.93
N VAL A 108 1.47 -2.82 -11.49
CA VAL A 108 1.91 -2.87 -10.11
C VAL A 108 1.92 -1.49 -9.48
N ALA A 109 1.35 -1.37 -8.30
CA ALA A 109 1.52 -0.20 -7.45
C ALA A 109 2.52 -0.52 -6.35
N VAL A 110 3.33 0.46 -5.97
CA VAL A 110 4.31 0.35 -4.89
C VAL A 110 3.97 1.39 -3.84
N LEU A 111 3.75 0.94 -2.62
CA LEU A 111 3.38 1.79 -1.49
C LEU A 111 4.30 1.50 -0.31
N CYS A 112 4.47 2.49 0.57
CA CYS A 112 5.35 2.33 1.73
C CYS A 112 4.56 2.41 3.02
N VAL A 113 4.90 1.56 3.99
CA VAL A 113 4.25 1.57 5.30
C VAL A 113 4.68 2.82 6.06
N VAL A 114 3.70 3.53 6.61
CA VAL A 114 3.91 4.72 7.41
C VAL A 114 3.77 4.38 8.89
N THR A 115 4.74 4.82 9.68
CA THR A 115 4.66 4.73 11.13
C THR A 115 4.26 6.10 11.66
N LEU A 116 3.12 6.13 12.34
CA LEU A 116 2.63 7.37 12.96
C LEU A 116 3.40 7.64 14.25
N PRO A 117 3.72 8.91 14.53
CA PRO A 117 4.47 9.24 15.74
C PRO A 117 3.62 9.05 16.99
N ARG A 118 4.28 8.75 18.10
CA ARG A 118 3.61 8.66 19.40
C ARG A 118 3.45 10.03 20.04
N ARG A 119 4.26 11.00 19.60
CA ARG A 119 4.26 12.37 20.11
C ARG A 119 3.83 13.35 19.03
N ARG A 120 3.16 14.42 19.43
CA ARG A 120 2.70 15.46 18.50
C ARG A 120 3.83 16.20 17.79
N ASP A 121 4.98 16.32 18.46
CA ASP A 121 6.13 17.04 17.92
C ASP A 121 7.00 16.20 16.98
N GLU A 122 6.67 14.95 16.81
CA GLU A 122 7.40 14.05 15.92
C GLU A 122 6.63 13.90 14.58
N ALA A 123 7.39 13.78 13.50
CA ALA A 123 6.82 13.54 12.18
C ALA A 123 6.61 12.04 11.96
N PRO A 124 5.62 11.66 11.15
CA PRO A 124 5.50 10.28 10.71
C PRO A 124 6.68 9.89 9.83
N THR A 125 6.96 8.59 9.76
CA THR A 125 8.06 8.08 8.94
C THR A 125 7.56 7.00 8.00
N ALA A 126 8.23 6.87 6.85
CA ALA A 126 7.92 5.86 5.85
C ALA A 126 9.07 4.88 5.71
N ASN A 127 8.72 3.60 5.58
CA ASN A 127 9.70 2.55 5.32
C ASN A 127 9.91 2.41 3.81
N LEU A 128 10.92 3.08 3.29
CA LEU A 128 11.23 3.06 1.86
C LEU A 128 12.09 1.85 1.45
N GLN A 129 12.58 1.11 2.43
CA GLN A 129 13.39 -0.08 2.19
C GLN A 129 12.57 -1.36 2.13
N GLY A 130 11.36 -1.34 2.67
CA GLY A 130 10.45 -2.48 2.66
C GLY A 130 9.10 -2.15 2.05
N PRO A 131 9.04 -1.64 0.80
CA PRO A 131 7.77 -1.23 0.21
C PRO A 131 6.86 -2.42 -0.07
N VAL A 132 5.57 -2.13 -0.18
CA VAL A 132 4.53 -3.10 -0.52
C VAL A 132 4.23 -2.99 -2.01
N ALA A 133 4.32 -4.08 -2.73
CA ALA A 133 3.95 -4.14 -4.14
C ALA A 133 2.60 -4.83 -4.28
N LEU A 134 1.70 -4.22 -5.05
CA LEU A 134 0.36 -4.74 -5.28
C LEU A 134 0.14 -4.89 -6.79
N SER A 135 -0.21 -6.10 -7.23
CA SER A 135 -0.55 -6.32 -8.63
C SER A 135 -2.06 -6.25 -8.80
N PHE A 136 -2.53 -5.27 -9.56
CA PHE A 136 -3.96 -5.13 -9.83
C PHE A 136 -4.46 -6.17 -10.84
N ARG A 137 -3.56 -6.77 -11.59
CA ARG A 137 -3.94 -7.79 -12.56
C ARG A 137 -4.12 -9.16 -11.92
N SER A 138 -3.19 -9.56 -11.07
CA SER A 138 -3.24 -10.88 -10.42
C SER A 138 -3.97 -10.86 -9.08
N GLY A 139 -4.11 -9.69 -8.45
CA GLY A 139 -4.66 -9.59 -7.11
C GLY A 139 -3.70 -10.04 -6.02
N LEU A 140 -2.41 -10.12 -6.35
CA LEU A 140 -1.38 -10.54 -5.39
C LEU A 140 -0.62 -9.35 -4.84
N GLY A 141 -0.22 -9.45 -3.58
CA GLY A 141 0.60 -8.45 -2.92
C GLY A 141 1.80 -9.09 -2.25
N ARG A 142 2.84 -8.28 -2.06
CA ARG A 142 4.07 -8.74 -1.42
C ARG A 142 4.80 -7.56 -0.83
N GLN A 143 5.29 -7.69 0.39
CA GLN A 143 6.21 -6.70 0.93
C GLN A 143 7.62 -7.06 0.46
N LEU A 144 8.28 -6.08 -0.17
CA LEU A 144 9.61 -6.28 -0.73
C LEU A 144 10.67 -6.02 0.33
N ALA A 145 11.82 -6.65 0.16
CA ALA A 145 12.99 -6.36 0.96
C ALA A 145 14.07 -5.80 0.02
N LEU A 146 14.49 -4.56 0.27
CA LEU A 146 15.48 -3.87 -0.56
C LEU A 146 16.73 -3.60 0.28
N PRO A 147 17.54 -4.66 0.57
CA PRO A 147 18.67 -4.50 1.50
C PRO A 147 19.75 -3.56 0.99
N GLU A 148 19.82 -3.36 -0.32
CA GLU A 148 20.78 -2.45 -0.94
C GLU A 148 20.26 -1.01 -1.01
N SER A 149 19.06 -0.75 -0.50
CA SER A 149 18.45 0.57 -0.60
C SER A 149 19.15 1.58 0.32
N THR A 150 19.41 2.77 -0.20
CA THR A 150 19.94 3.88 0.57
C THR A 150 18.82 4.75 1.18
N TRP A 151 17.56 4.44 0.88
CA TRP A 151 16.43 5.24 1.33
C TRP A 151 16.11 5.07 2.82
N GLY A 152 16.32 3.85 3.35
CA GLY A 152 16.14 3.57 4.77
C GLY A 152 14.71 3.21 5.17
N THR A 153 14.58 2.81 6.45
CA THR A 153 13.31 2.29 7.00
C THR A 153 12.51 3.37 7.75
N ARG A 154 13.10 4.54 7.99
CA ARG A 154 12.50 5.61 8.80
C ARG A 154 12.71 6.98 8.16
N ARG A 155 12.27 7.13 6.93
CA ARG A 155 12.36 8.39 6.24
C ARG A 155 11.20 9.29 6.66
N THR A 156 11.50 10.51 7.11
CA THR A 156 10.47 11.46 7.52
C THR A 156 9.51 11.78 6.38
N LEU A 157 8.22 11.72 6.69
CA LEU A 157 7.14 11.99 5.75
C LEU A 157 6.50 13.33 6.11
N ASP A 158 6.49 14.27 5.17
CA ASP A 158 5.93 15.59 5.39
C ASP A 158 4.47 15.66 4.91
N LEU A 159 3.55 15.29 5.80
CA LEU A 159 2.12 15.34 5.50
C LEU A 159 1.57 16.75 5.46
N GLY A 160 2.14 17.64 6.29
CA GLY A 160 1.69 19.03 6.33
C GLY A 160 1.99 19.77 5.04
N ARG A 161 3.14 19.50 4.44
CA ARG A 161 3.53 20.13 3.19
C ARG A 161 2.69 19.66 2.02
N ALA A 162 2.32 18.39 2.00
CA ALA A 162 1.44 17.84 0.97
C ALA A 162 0.06 18.48 1.01
N ASP A 163 -0.37 18.94 2.18
CA ASP A 163 -1.65 19.62 2.36
C ASP A 163 -1.61 21.10 2.01
N ALA A 164 -0.45 21.71 2.11
CA ALA A 164 -0.31 23.14 1.92
C ALA A 164 -0.47 23.58 0.46
N ASP A 165 -0.42 22.65 -0.44
CA ASP A 165 -0.51 22.93 -1.88
C ASP A 165 -1.95 22.84 -2.41
#